data_0770ae1bf1dbbec4d91a40d6fdd05684
#
_entry.id   0770ae1bf1dbbec4d91a40d6fdd05684
#
_cell.length_a   1.000
_cell.length_b   1.000
_cell.length_c   1.000
_cell.angle_alpha   90.00
_cell.angle_beta   90.00
_cell.angle_gamma   90.00
#
_symmetry.space_group_name_H-M   'P 1'
#
loop_
_entity.id
_entity.type
_entity.pdbx_description
1 polymer ?
#
loop_
_entity_poly.entity_id
_entity_poly.type
_entity_poly.pdbx_seq_one_letter_code
_entity_poly.pdbx_strand_id
1 'polypeptide(L)'
;LIIVIGSINLDLIAKVDRLPSPGETVGGSAFTTAPGGKGANQALAAARAGASVRMVGAVGRDSFAAEALALLRDGKVDLSGVAETHASTGTALIMVADDGENIIAVVPGANASVVPGDLSKAFLKKGDVVLLQNEIPLATVDAALDQARAAGAITVLNTAPFQGQAAGFLEKADYIVANETEFDLYGEALSLQGRDRAARMRDFAGKTGRIVVVTLGGDGVMAATPTEFLAVAARKITPVDTVGAGDTFCGYFAASLSSGLALEQALARAGAAGSLACLKPGAQPAIPLAKDVDQALQETH
;
A
#
# COMPACT_ATOMS: atom_id res chain seq x y z
N LEU A 1 13.97 11.29 -2.56
CA LEU A 1 13.26 10.99 -1.32
C LEU A 1 11.89 10.42 -1.64
N ILE A 2 11.44 9.42 -0.85
CA ILE A 2 10.04 8.94 -0.92
C ILE A 2 9.28 9.54 0.27
N ILE A 3 8.11 10.08 -0.01
CA ILE A 3 7.21 10.61 1.01
C ILE A 3 5.95 9.78 0.97
N VAL A 4 5.68 9.05 2.04
CA VAL A 4 4.46 8.25 2.18
C VAL A 4 3.48 9.04 3.03
N ILE A 5 2.29 9.31 2.48
CA ILE A 5 1.21 10.00 3.17
C ILE A 5 0.07 9.00 3.31
N GLY A 6 -0.17 8.52 4.53
CA GLY A 6 -1.11 7.41 4.70
C GLY A 6 -1.33 6.98 6.15
N SER A 7 -1.95 5.82 6.30
CA SER A 7 -2.39 5.24 7.56
C SER A 7 -1.26 4.58 8.35
N ILE A 8 -1.45 4.59 9.67
CA ILE A 8 -0.63 3.87 10.66
C ILE A 8 -1.60 3.16 11.60
N ASN A 9 -1.52 1.83 11.67
CA ASN A 9 -2.40 1.00 12.52
C ASN A 9 -1.60 0.10 13.45
N LEU A 10 -2.26 -0.34 14.51
CA LEU A 10 -1.91 -1.55 15.24
C LEU A 10 -3.03 -2.56 15.02
N ASP A 11 -2.71 -3.71 14.45
CA ASP A 11 -3.64 -4.78 14.21
C ASP A 11 -3.76 -5.63 15.48
N LEU A 12 -4.99 -5.88 15.94
CA LEU A 12 -5.33 -6.67 17.13
C LEU A 12 -5.93 -7.98 16.65
N ILE A 13 -5.18 -9.07 16.77
CA ILE A 13 -5.48 -10.35 16.13
C ILE A 13 -5.85 -11.38 17.19
N ALA A 14 -7.09 -11.87 17.17
CA ALA A 14 -7.56 -12.97 17.99
C ALA A 14 -7.71 -14.24 17.14
N LYS A 15 -7.10 -15.34 17.56
CA LYS A 15 -7.37 -16.67 17.01
C LYS A 15 -8.55 -17.29 17.72
N VAL A 16 -9.49 -17.82 16.95
CA VAL A 16 -10.72 -18.47 17.44
C VAL A 16 -10.91 -19.79 16.71
N ASP A 17 -11.59 -20.76 17.34
CA ASP A 17 -11.88 -22.03 16.68
C ASP A 17 -12.79 -21.84 15.46
N ARG A 18 -13.73 -20.90 15.55
CA ARG A 18 -14.64 -20.47 14.47
C ARG A 18 -15.08 -19.02 14.67
N LEU A 19 -15.50 -18.38 13.60
CA LEU A 19 -16.05 -17.04 13.70
C LEU A 19 -17.42 -17.04 14.42
N PRO A 20 -17.68 -16.06 15.33
CA PRO A 20 -18.94 -15.96 16.03
C PRO A 20 -20.08 -15.48 15.11
N SER A 21 -21.27 -16.02 15.30
CA SER A 21 -22.49 -15.44 14.74
C SER A 21 -22.95 -14.23 15.56
N PRO A 22 -23.81 -13.34 15.00
CA PRO A 22 -24.36 -12.23 15.76
C PRO A 22 -25.01 -12.67 17.07
N GLY A 23 -24.61 -12.03 18.19
CA GLY A 23 -25.08 -12.35 19.54
C GLY A 23 -24.35 -13.52 20.22
N GLU A 24 -23.37 -14.13 19.56
CA GLU A 24 -22.63 -15.26 20.11
C GLU A 24 -21.31 -14.81 20.77
N THR A 25 -20.90 -15.55 21.83
CA THR A 25 -19.57 -15.42 22.42
C THR A 25 -18.79 -16.70 22.17
N VAL A 26 -17.60 -16.57 21.59
CA VAL A 26 -16.67 -17.69 21.36
C VAL A 26 -15.39 -17.48 22.17
N GLY A 27 -14.76 -18.56 22.60
CA GLY A 27 -13.43 -18.53 23.20
C GLY A 27 -12.35 -18.32 22.14
N GLY A 28 -11.31 -17.55 22.49
CA GLY A 28 -10.11 -17.42 21.68
C GLY A 28 -8.97 -18.29 22.22
N SER A 29 -8.14 -18.82 21.34
CA SER A 29 -6.95 -19.64 21.67
C SER A 29 -5.67 -18.81 21.80
N ALA A 30 -5.60 -17.65 21.14
CA ALA A 30 -4.45 -16.74 21.20
C ALA A 30 -4.84 -15.30 20.89
N PHE A 31 -4.06 -14.36 21.41
CA PHE A 31 -4.13 -12.94 21.06
C PHE A 31 -2.73 -12.43 20.72
N THR A 32 -2.60 -11.71 19.62
CA THR A 32 -1.35 -11.08 19.19
C THR A 32 -1.64 -9.70 18.64
N THR A 33 -0.62 -8.84 18.63
CA THR A 33 -0.66 -7.53 17.99
C THR A 33 0.38 -7.50 16.87
N ALA A 34 0.14 -6.70 15.83
CA ALA A 34 1.09 -6.49 14.74
C ALA A 34 1.02 -5.05 14.23
N PRO A 35 2.16 -4.39 13.97
CA PRO A 35 2.16 -3.13 13.26
C PRO A 35 1.57 -3.27 11.87
N GLY A 36 0.65 -2.37 11.50
CA GLY A 36 -0.11 -2.39 10.26
C GLY A 36 -0.42 -1.00 9.72
N GLY A 37 -1.43 -0.93 8.86
CA GLY A 37 -1.80 0.25 8.09
C GLY A 37 -1.02 0.34 6.77
N LYS A 38 -1.75 0.54 5.66
CA LYS A 38 -1.14 0.54 4.31
C LYS A 38 -0.01 1.56 4.17
N GLY A 39 -0.20 2.77 4.73
CA GLY A 39 0.84 3.79 4.71
C GLY A 39 2.12 3.33 5.40
N ALA A 40 2.01 2.80 6.62
CA ALA A 40 3.15 2.29 7.39
C ALA A 40 3.83 1.09 6.70
N ASN A 41 3.03 0.15 6.19
CA ASN A 41 3.55 -1.02 5.46
C ASN A 41 4.36 -0.60 4.23
N GLN A 42 3.81 0.32 3.42
CA GLN A 42 4.46 0.81 2.20
C GLN A 42 5.70 1.66 2.50
N ALA A 43 5.68 2.45 3.59
CA ALA A 43 6.84 3.22 4.03
C ALA A 43 8.00 2.30 4.45
N LEU A 44 7.70 1.25 5.23
CA LEU A 44 8.70 0.27 5.63
C LEU A 44 9.24 -0.51 4.43
N ALA A 45 8.37 -0.88 3.49
CA ALA A 45 8.76 -1.60 2.27
C ALA A 45 9.71 -0.75 1.42
N ALA A 46 9.41 0.53 1.22
CA ALA A 46 10.29 1.44 0.51
C ALA A 46 11.65 1.64 1.22
N ALA A 47 11.66 1.72 2.56
CA ALA A 47 12.89 1.81 3.33
C ALA A 47 13.73 0.52 3.22
N ARG A 48 13.12 -0.65 3.33
CA ARG A 48 13.78 -1.96 3.15
C ARG A 48 14.28 -2.19 1.72
N ALA A 49 13.65 -1.53 0.74
CA ALA A 49 14.13 -1.48 -0.64
C ALA A 49 15.39 -0.59 -0.83
N GLY A 50 15.83 0.10 0.23
CA GLY A 50 17.04 0.94 0.25
C GLY A 50 16.79 2.43 0.01
N ALA A 51 15.54 2.88 -0.04
CA ALA A 51 15.22 4.30 -0.24
C ALA A 51 15.26 5.09 1.08
N SER A 52 15.52 6.39 0.99
CA SER A 52 15.24 7.34 2.08
C SER A 52 13.75 7.64 2.09
N VAL A 53 13.09 7.45 3.24
CA VAL A 53 11.63 7.55 3.37
C VAL A 53 11.24 8.49 4.49
N ARG A 54 10.25 9.34 4.24
CA ARG A 54 9.52 10.11 5.26
C ARG A 54 8.08 9.65 5.30
N MET A 55 7.54 9.45 6.52
CA MET A 55 6.14 9.16 6.77
C MET A 55 5.41 10.43 7.22
N VAL A 56 4.28 10.72 6.58
CA VAL A 56 3.28 11.71 7.00
C VAL A 56 2.00 10.97 7.34
N GLY A 57 1.53 11.13 8.57
CA GLY A 57 0.38 10.41 9.07
C GLY A 57 0.06 10.85 10.50
N ALA A 58 -0.75 10.06 11.21
CA ALA A 58 -1.08 10.37 12.59
C ALA A 58 -1.23 9.09 13.44
N VAL A 59 -0.90 9.21 14.73
CA VAL A 59 -1.12 8.22 15.78
C VAL A 59 -1.78 8.86 16.98
N GLY A 60 -2.33 8.05 17.87
CA GLY A 60 -2.89 8.51 19.13
C GLY A 60 -1.80 8.75 20.18
N ARG A 61 -2.17 9.46 21.26
CA ARG A 61 -1.37 9.56 22.51
C ARG A 61 -1.67 8.37 23.41
N ASP A 62 -1.47 7.16 22.93
CA ASP A 62 -1.79 5.91 23.58
C ASP A 62 -0.63 4.91 23.50
N SER A 63 -0.80 3.76 24.18
CA SER A 63 0.22 2.70 24.19
C SER A 63 0.41 2.02 22.80
N PHE A 64 -0.60 2.08 21.94
CA PHE A 64 -0.56 1.46 20.61
C PHE A 64 0.38 2.20 19.66
N ALA A 65 0.52 3.51 19.79
CA ALA A 65 1.39 4.32 18.93
C ALA A 65 2.85 3.85 18.94
N ALA A 66 3.37 3.50 20.11
CA ALA A 66 4.76 3.06 20.25
C ALA A 66 5.03 1.78 19.48
N GLU A 67 4.12 0.80 19.55
CA GLU A 67 4.20 -0.49 18.86
C GLU A 67 3.94 -0.35 17.38
N ALA A 68 2.93 0.41 16.96
CA ALA A 68 2.62 0.68 15.55
C ALA A 68 3.80 1.31 14.78
N LEU A 69 4.62 2.12 15.47
CA LEU A 69 5.78 2.80 14.88
C LEU A 69 7.11 2.03 15.05
N ALA A 70 7.14 0.92 15.77
CA ALA A 70 8.40 0.26 16.13
C ALA A 70 9.23 -0.15 14.90
N LEU A 71 8.64 -0.88 13.96
CA LEU A 71 9.35 -1.33 12.76
C LEU A 71 9.72 -0.20 11.80
N LEU A 72 8.96 0.89 11.78
CA LEU A 72 9.32 2.09 11.01
C LEU A 72 10.57 2.75 11.57
N ARG A 73 10.68 2.85 12.91
CA ARG A 73 11.89 3.36 13.59
C ARG A 73 13.11 2.49 13.29
N ASP A 74 12.97 1.17 13.43
CA ASP A 74 14.02 0.21 13.13
C ASP A 74 14.46 0.27 11.65
N GLY A 75 13.49 0.48 10.75
CA GLY A 75 13.71 0.70 9.32
C GLY A 75 14.26 2.09 8.97
N LYS A 76 14.51 2.95 9.96
CA LYS A 76 15.05 4.33 9.80
C LYS A 76 14.16 5.23 8.93
N VAL A 77 12.84 5.01 8.95
CA VAL A 77 11.87 5.91 8.34
C VAL A 77 11.85 7.22 9.12
N ASP A 78 11.93 8.35 8.45
CA ASP A 78 11.77 9.67 9.07
C ASP A 78 10.31 9.87 9.49
N LEU A 79 10.07 9.88 10.80
CA LEU A 79 8.75 10.02 11.42
C LEU A 79 8.43 11.47 11.82
N SER A 80 9.24 12.44 11.44
CA SER A 80 9.01 13.87 11.78
C SER A 80 7.70 14.43 11.23
N GLY A 81 7.13 13.77 10.21
CA GLY A 81 5.81 14.07 9.63
C GLY A 81 4.63 13.43 10.36
N VAL A 82 4.87 12.53 11.32
CA VAL A 82 3.79 11.84 12.05
C VAL A 82 3.30 12.72 13.21
N ALA A 83 2.00 13.02 13.20
CA ALA A 83 1.36 13.80 14.24
C ALA A 83 0.85 12.90 15.38
N GLU A 84 0.93 13.37 16.62
CA GLU A 84 0.22 12.79 17.75
C GLU A 84 -1.10 13.52 17.97
N THR A 85 -2.22 12.78 18.06
CA THR A 85 -3.57 13.34 18.22
C THR A 85 -4.22 12.87 19.52
N HIS A 86 -5.38 13.44 19.84
CA HIS A 86 -6.22 12.98 20.96
C HIS A 86 -7.10 11.76 20.59
N ALA A 87 -7.27 11.47 19.28
CA ALA A 87 -7.91 10.24 18.84
C ALA A 87 -7.01 9.03 19.16
N SER A 88 -7.58 7.85 19.31
CA SER A 88 -6.80 6.61 19.46
C SER A 88 -5.98 6.34 18.18
N THR A 89 -4.86 5.65 18.34
CA THR A 89 -4.15 5.08 17.17
C THR A 89 -5.09 4.22 16.33
N GLY A 90 -4.97 4.27 15.01
CA GLY A 90 -5.76 3.43 14.12
C GLY A 90 -5.58 1.94 14.45
N THR A 91 -6.65 1.17 14.40
CA THR A 91 -6.61 -0.27 14.70
C THR A 91 -7.40 -1.08 13.69
N ALA A 92 -6.96 -2.31 13.42
CA ALA A 92 -7.77 -3.34 12.81
C ALA A 92 -8.04 -4.41 13.84
N LEU A 93 -9.33 -4.70 14.07
CA LEU A 93 -9.78 -5.80 14.92
C LEU A 93 -9.96 -7.01 14.00
N ILE A 94 -9.14 -8.03 14.19
CA ILE A 94 -9.08 -9.18 13.31
C ILE A 94 -9.37 -10.43 14.11
N MET A 95 -10.39 -11.19 13.73
CA MET A 95 -10.60 -12.56 14.18
C MET A 95 -10.25 -13.52 13.06
N VAL A 96 -9.44 -14.54 13.36
CA VAL A 96 -9.01 -15.56 12.42
C VAL A 96 -9.43 -16.92 12.95
N ALA A 97 -10.24 -17.65 12.20
CA ALA A 97 -10.68 -18.98 12.52
C ALA A 97 -9.64 -20.05 12.09
N ASP A 98 -9.75 -21.26 12.63
CA ASP A 98 -8.83 -22.37 12.34
C ASP A 98 -8.86 -22.82 10.87
N ASP A 99 -9.96 -22.60 10.16
CA ASP A 99 -10.10 -22.85 8.71
C ASP A 99 -9.48 -21.76 7.83
N GLY A 100 -8.96 -20.68 8.45
CA GLY A 100 -8.35 -19.54 7.77
C GLY A 100 -9.33 -18.43 7.38
N GLU A 101 -10.63 -18.58 7.62
CA GLU A 101 -11.57 -17.48 7.43
C GLU A 101 -11.30 -16.36 8.46
N ASN A 102 -11.57 -15.11 8.08
CA ASN A 102 -11.39 -13.97 8.98
C ASN A 102 -12.51 -12.94 8.87
N ILE A 103 -12.66 -12.17 9.93
CA ILE A 103 -13.49 -10.96 9.99
C ILE A 103 -12.60 -9.82 10.44
N ILE A 104 -12.68 -8.69 9.71
CA ILE A 104 -11.86 -7.51 9.98
C ILE A 104 -12.78 -6.30 10.14
N ALA A 105 -12.59 -5.59 11.26
CA ALA A 105 -13.19 -4.27 11.46
C ALA A 105 -12.06 -3.24 11.61
N VAL A 106 -12.03 -2.25 10.74
CA VAL A 106 -11.03 -1.17 10.78
C VAL A 106 -11.61 0.04 11.50
N VAL A 107 -10.90 0.50 12.52
CA VAL A 107 -11.18 1.74 13.24
C VAL A 107 -10.11 2.76 12.85
N PRO A 108 -10.44 3.79 12.05
CA PRO A 108 -9.44 4.73 11.55
C PRO A 108 -8.69 5.49 12.65
N GLY A 109 -9.37 5.83 13.75
CA GLY A 109 -8.74 6.57 14.85
C GLY A 109 -8.03 7.84 14.35
N ALA A 110 -6.78 8.00 14.75
CA ALA A 110 -5.93 9.13 14.36
C ALA A 110 -5.75 9.30 12.84
N ASN A 111 -5.84 8.21 12.05
CA ASN A 111 -5.77 8.31 10.59
C ASN A 111 -6.87 9.20 10.01
N ALA A 112 -8.06 9.22 10.61
CA ALA A 112 -9.15 10.10 10.22
C ALA A 112 -8.88 11.58 10.51
N SER A 113 -7.87 11.89 11.32
CA SER A 113 -7.47 13.25 11.68
C SER A 113 -6.39 13.83 10.75
N VAL A 114 -5.87 13.06 9.80
CA VAL A 114 -4.89 13.55 8.82
C VAL A 114 -5.60 14.51 7.85
N VAL A 115 -5.23 15.78 7.89
CA VAL A 115 -5.89 16.83 7.11
C VAL A 115 -4.91 17.48 6.11
N PRO A 116 -5.41 18.20 5.08
CA PRO A 116 -4.54 18.84 4.08
C PRO A 116 -3.48 19.77 4.68
N GLY A 117 -3.74 20.38 5.85
CA GLY A 117 -2.76 21.20 6.56
C GLY A 117 -1.50 20.45 7.03
N ASP A 118 -1.62 19.15 7.27
CA ASP A 118 -0.48 18.31 7.67
C ASP A 118 0.51 18.07 6.53
N LEU A 119 0.09 18.26 5.28
CA LEU A 119 0.92 18.06 4.09
C LEU A 119 2.13 19.02 4.06
N SER A 120 2.07 20.14 4.78
CA SER A 120 3.23 21.02 4.95
C SER A 120 4.44 20.30 5.54
N LYS A 121 4.21 19.25 6.35
CA LYS A 121 5.25 18.39 6.94
C LYS A 121 5.92 17.45 5.93
N ALA A 122 5.35 17.31 4.73
CA ALA A 122 5.94 16.50 3.66
C ALA A 122 7.19 17.16 3.07
N PHE A 123 7.28 18.50 3.06
CA PHE A 123 8.39 19.27 2.47
C PHE A 123 8.70 18.83 1.03
N LEU A 124 7.66 18.71 0.20
CA LEU A 124 7.73 18.20 -1.18
C LEU A 124 8.70 18.99 -2.05
N LYS A 125 9.51 18.28 -2.84
CA LYS A 125 10.45 18.85 -3.80
C LYS A 125 10.31 18.17 -5.14
N LYS A 126 10.78 18.85 -6.19
CA LYS A 126 10.87 18.27 -7.53
C LYS A 126 11.73 17.01 -7.51
N GLY A 127 11.20 15.93 -8.09
CA GLY A 127 11.85 14.63 -8.17
C GLY A 127 11.65 13.72 -6.95
N ASP A 128 10.97 14.18 -5.90
CA ASP A 128 10.48 13.30 -4.84
C ASP A 128 9.42 12.33 -5.41
N VAL A 129 9.23 11.19 -4.75
CA VAL A 129 8.13 10.26 -5.04
C VAL A 129 7.14 10.30 -3.89
N VAL A 130 5.88 10.62 -4.19
CA VAL A 130 4.79 10.64 -3.20
C VAL A 130 3.96 9.39 -3.36
N LEU A 131 3.84 8.60 -2.29
CA LEU A 131 3.09 7.34 -2.25
C LEU A 131 1.88 7.51 -1.33
N LEU A 132 0.69 7.20 -1.86
CA LEU A 132 -0.61 7.45 -1.25
C LEU A 132 -1.47 6.19 -1.27
N GLN A 133 -2.44 6.10 -0.34
CA GLN A 133 -3.47 5.06 -0.27
C GLN A 133 -4.79 5.68 0.21
N ASN A 134 -5.89 4.90 0.17
CA ASN A 134 -7.22 5.38 0.52
C ASN A 134 -7.62 5.08 2.00
N GLU A 135 -6.66 5.01 2.93
CA GLU A 135 -6.95 4.78 4.37
C GLU A 135 -6.85 6.03 5.24
N ILE A 136 -6.70 7.20 4.63
CA ILE A 136 -6.85 8.53 5.25
C ILE A 136 -7.97 9.29 4.54
N PRO A 137 -8.44 10.43 5.06
CA PRO A 137 -9.52 11.18 4.41
C PRO A 137 -9.23 11.48 2.93
N LEU A 138 -10.15 11.14 2.05
CA LEU A 138 -9.98 11.30 0.60
C LEU A 138 -9.71 12.76 0.19
N ALA A 139 -10.24 13.73 0.93
CA ALA A 139 -9.92 15.15 0.71
C ALA A 139 -8.43 15.44 0.92
N THR A 140 -7.77 14.71 1.84
CA THR A 140 -6.33 14.84 2.07
C THR A 140 -5.53 14.15 0.97
N VAL A 141 -5.99 12.99 0.49
CA VAL A 141 -5.38 12.29 -0.66
C VAL A 141 -5.43 13.18 -1.90
N ASP A 142 -6.60 13.75 -2.19
CA ASP A 142 -6.81 14.65 -3.33
C ASP A 142 -5.90 15.89 -3.26
N ALA A 143 -5.86 16.56 -2.10
CA ALA A 143 -4.99 17.70 -1.87
C ALA A 143 -3.49 17.35 -1.97
N ALA A 144 -3.10 16.16 -1.53
CA ALA A 144 -1.72 15.68 -1.63
C ALA A 144 -1.29 15.47 -3.09
N LEU A 145 -2.17 14.92 -3.92
CA LEU A 145 -1.91 14.77 -5.36
C LEU A 145 -1.71 16.14 -6.03
N ASP A 146 -2.56 17.13 -5.71
CA ASP A 146 -2.42 18.49 -6.27
C ASP A 146 -1.11 19.16 -5.80
N GLN A 147 -0.76 19.05 -4.51
CA GLN A 147 0.48 19.61 -3.97
C GLN A 147 1.72 18.93 -4.53
N ALA A 148 1.71 17.61 -4.68
CA ALA A 148 2.81 16.85 -5.28
C ALA A 148 3.05 17.27 -6.73
N ARG A 149 1.98 17.40 -7.51
CA ARG A 149 2.04 17.90 -8.89
C ARG A 149 2.61 19.32 -8.94
N ALA A 150 2.16 20.22 -8.08
CA ALA A 150 2.66 21.60 -8.01
C ALA A 150 4.16 21.67 -7.66
N ALA A 151 4.64 20.73 -6.84
CA ALA A 151 6.05 20.62 -6.47
C ALA A 151 6.91 19.93 -7.55
N GLY A 152 6.30 19.31 -8.58
CA GLY A 152 7.00 18.51 -9.59
C GLY A 152 7.50 17.17 -9.05
N ALA A 153 6.83 16.63 -8.05
CA ALA A 153 7.05 15.27 -7.53
C ALA A 153 6.31 14.25 -8.39
N ILE A 154 6.80 13.01 -8.37
CA ILE A 154 6.14 11.85 -9.00
C ILE A 154 5.13 11.29 -8.01
N THR A 155 3.92 10.99 -8.47
CA THR A 155 2.84 10.48 -7.62
C THR A 155 2.51 9.03 -7.92
N VAL A 156 2.42 8.21 -6.88
CA VAL A 156 1.97 6.82 -6.92
C VAL A 156 0.77 6.69 -5.98
N LEU A 157 -0.40 6.40 -6.53
CA LEU A 157 -1.62 6.15 -5.77
C LEU A 157 -1.95 4.66 -5.78
N ASN A 158 -1.82 4.00 -4.63
CA ASN A 158 -2.42 2.70 -4.40
C ASN A 158 -3.91 2.88 -4.08
N THR A 159 -4.78 2.33 -4.89
CA THR A 159 -6.24 2.58 -4.84
C THR A 159 -6.95 1.80 -3.72
N ALA A 160 -6.19 1.10 -2.90
CA ALA A 160 -6.69 0.31 -1.78
C ALA A 160 -6.95 1.15 -0.51
N PRO A 161 -8.04 0.85 0.23
CA PRO A 161 -9.19 0.08 -0.22
C PRO A 161 -10.01 0.83 -1.28
N PHE A 162 -10.79 0.09 -2.07
CA PHE A 162 -11.69 0.70 -3.04
C PHE A 162 -12.66 1.67 -2.36
N GLN A 163 -12.71 2.88 -2.88
CA GLN A 163 -13.67 3.92 -2.49
C GLN A 163 -14.16 4.60 -3.77
N GLY A 164 -15.44 4.42 -4.14
CA GLY A 164 -15.99 4.93 -5.39
C GLY A 164 -15.78 6.44 -5.61
N GLN A 165 -15.76 7.21 -4.52
CA GLN A 165 -15.50 8.66 -4.56
C GLN A 165 -14.07 9.01 -5.02
N ALA A 166 -13.10 8.11 -4.82
CA ALA A 166 -11.72 8.31 -5.27
C ALA A 166 -11.57 8.28 -6.80
N ALA A 167 -12.54 7.71 -7.52
CA ALA A 167 -12.53 7.69 -8.99
C ALA A 167 -12.34 9.08 -9.61
N GLY A 168 -12.89 10.13 -8.97
CA GLY A 168 -12.82 11.50 -9.47
C GLY A 168 -11.42 12.12 -9.50
N PHE A 169 -10.44 11.54 -8.83
CA PHE A 169 -9.07 12.09 -8.78
C PHE A 169 -7.96 11.08 -9.15
N LEU A 170 -8.31 9.87 -9.61
CA LEU A 170 -7.29 8.90 -10.04
C LEU A 170 -6.37 9.46 -11.13
N GLU A 171 -6.91 10.20 -12.08
CA GLU A 171 -6.15 10.82 -13.17
C GLU A 171 -5.16 11.92 -12.71
N LYS A 172 -5.21 12.32 -11.44
CA LYS A 172 -4.24 13.25 -10.88
C LYS A 172 -2.91 12.57 -10.54
N ALA A 173 -2.91 11.26 -10.28
CA ALA A 173 -1.69 10.50 -10.02
C ALA A 173 -0.95 10.14 -11.32
N ASP A 174 0.38 10.10 -11.28
CA ASP A 174 1.19 9.67 -12.42
C ASP A 174 1.13 8.15 -12.60
N TYR A 175 1.10 7.42 -11.47
CA TYR A 175 0.97 5.96 -11.41
C TYR A 175 -0.21 5.59 -10.51
N ILE A 176 -1.12 4.77 -11.03
CA ILE A 176 -2.22 4.18 -10.29
C ILE A 176 -1.90 2.69 -10.10
N VAL A 177 -1.87 2.23 -8.84
CA VAL A 177 -1.63 0.82 -8.50
C VAL A 177 -2.88 0.25 -7.86
N ALA A 178 -3.44 -0.79 -8.45
CA ALA A 178 -4.64 -1.48 -7.99
C ALA A 178 -4.42 -3.00 -8.00
N ASN A 179 -5.20 -3.74 -7.23
CA ASN A 179 -5.38 -5.16 -7.49
C ASN A 179 -6.50 -5.36 -8.55
N GLU A 180 -6.73 -6.62 -8.94
CA GLU A 180 -7.73 -6.97 -9.96
C GLU A 180 -9.13 -6.46 -9.61
N THR A 181 -9.58 -6.74 -8.39
CA THR A 181 -10.91 -6.36 -7.92
C THR A 181 -11.08 -4.85 -7.86
N GLU A 182 -10.10 -4.15 -7.29
CA GLU A 182 -10.11 -2.69 -7.21
C GLU A 182 -10.14 -2.06 -8.59
N PHE A 183 -9.29 -2.54 -9.52
CA PHE A 183 -9.27 -1.99 -10.87
C PHE A 183 -10.58 -2.24 -11.63
N ASP A 184 -11.18 -3.42 -11.49
CA ASP A 184 -12.45 -3.73 -12.15
C ASP A 184 -13.58 -2.83 -11.60
N LEU A 185 -13.64 -2.60 -10.29
CA LEU A 185 -14.59 -1.66 -9.67
C LEU A 185 -14.40 -0.22 -10.13
N TYR A 186 -13.14 0.26 -10.20
CA TYR A 186 -12.86 1.59 -10.76
C TYR A 186 -13.14 1.66 -12.25
N GLY A 187 -12.92 0.57 -12.98
CA GLY A 187 -13.25 0.47 -14.40
C GLY A 187 -14.76 0.66 -14.64
N GLU A 188 -15.61 0.13 -13.77
CA GLU A 188 -17.05 0.36 -13.80
C GLU A 188 -17.40 1.81 -13.42
N ALA A 189 -16.85 2.30 -12.31
CA ALA A 189 -17.12 3.68 -11.84
C ALA A 189 -16.71 4.75 -12.87
N LEU A 190 -15.63 4.52 -13.61
CA LEU A 190 -15.11 5.40 -14.67
C LEU A 190 -15.68 5.10 -16.06
N SER A 191 -16.55 4.09 -16.19
CA SER A 191 -17.11 3.63 -17.48
C SER A 191 -16.01 3.37 -18.53
N LEU A 192 -14.93 2.69 -18.11
CA LEU A 192 -13.82 2.35 -19.00
C LEU A 192 -14.27 1.37 -20.07
N GLN A 193 -13.80 1.59 -21.29
CA GLN A 193 -14.18 0.79 -22.45
C GLN A 193 -13.18 -0.36 -22.64
N GLY A 194 -13.69 -1.54 -22.96
CA GLY A 194 -12.88 -2.73 -23.24
C GLY A 194 -13.59 -4.02 -22.87
N ARG A 195 -13.26 -5.10 -23.59
CA ARG A 195 -13.84 -6.43 -23.37
C ARG A 195 -13.18 -7.18 -22.21
N ASP A 196 -11.97 -6.79 -21.87
CA ASP A 196 -11.16 -7.39 -20.82
C ASP A 196 -10.41 -6.31 -20.03
N ARG A 197 -9.76 -6.72 -18.95
CA ARG A 197 -8.99 -5.83 -18.06
C ARG A 197 -7.89 -5.09 -18.82
N ALA A 198 -7.13 -5.78 -19.68
CA ALA A 198 -6.03 -5.18 -20.44
C ALA A 198 -6.54 -4.08 -21.39
N ALA A 199 -7.69 -4.28 -22.03
CA ALA A 199 -8.32 -3.27 -22.88
C ALA A 199 -8.78 -2.06 -22.07
N ARG A 200 -9.39 -2.27 -20.87
CA ARG A 200 -9.78 -1.18 -19.96
C ARG A 200 -8.57 -0.40 -19.42
N MET A 201 -7.47 -1.09 -19.12
CA MET A 201 -6.21 -0.43 -18.72
C MET A 201 -5.66 0.48 -19.82
N ARG A 202 -5.67 0.02 -21.07
CA ARG A 202 -5.25 0.86 -22.23
C ARG A 202 -6.21 2.02 -22.45
N ASP A 203 -7.52 1.83 -22.29
CA ASP A 203 -8.51 2.90 -22.40
C ASP A 203 -8.26 3.98 -21.35
N PHE A 204 -8.02 3.61 -20.10
CA PHE A 204 -7.66 4.55 -19.03
C PHE A 204 -6.36 5.30 -19.35
N ALA A 205 -5.29 4.57 -19.67
CA ALA A 205 -3.99 5.17 -19.93
C ALA A 205 -4.03 6.11 -21.16
N GLY A 206 -4.72 5.70 -22.23
CA GLY A 206 -4.88 6.51 -23.43
C GLY A 206 -5.70 7.79 -23.21
N LYS A 207 -6.74 7.73 -22.38
CA LYS A 207 -7.61 8.89 -22.09
C LYS A 207 -6.96 9.88 -21.13
N THR A 208 -6.21 9.39 -20.14
CA THR A 208 -5.69 10.23 -19.05
C THR A 208 -4.22 10.63 -19.24
N GLY A 209 -3.47 9.90 -20.06
CA GLY A 209 -2.02 10.04 -20.17
C GLY A 209 -1.27 9.48 -18.95
N ARG A 210 -1.95 8.70 -18.08
CA ARG A 210 -1.39 8.14 -16.83
C ARG A 210 -0.99 6.68 -17.01
N ILE A 211 -0.20 6.19 -16.05
CA ILE A 211 0.23 4.80 -16.04
C ILE A 211 -0.62 4.05 -15.01
N VAL A 212 -1.25 2.98 -15.45
CA VAL A 212 -2.01 2.09 -14.57
C VAL A 212 -1.28 0.75 -14.43
N VAL A 213 -1.13 0.31 -13.19
CA VAL A 213 -0.47 -0.94 -12.79
C VAL A 213 -1.51 -1.79 -12.07
N VAL A 214 -1.70 -3.03 -12.49
CA VAL A 214 -2.64 -3.97 -11.87
C VAL A 214 -1.88 -5.22 -11.44
N THR A 215 -1.89 -5.47 -10.12
CA THR A 215 -1.32 -6.70 -9.54
C THR A 215 -2.32 -7.85 -9.65
N LEU A 216 -1.84 -9.03 -10.07
CA LEU A 216 -2.63 -10.23 -10.37
C LEU A 216 -2.31 -11.39 -9.42
N GLY A 217 -1.86 -11.08 -8.20
CA GLY A 217 -1.44 -12.11 -7.24
C GLY A 217 -0.39 -13.06 -7.83
N GLY A 218 -0.69 -14.35 -7.85
CA GLY A 218 0.20 -15.39 -8.38
C GLY A 218 0.45 -15.34 -9.89
N ASP A 219 -0.32 -14.56 -10.64
CA ASP A 219 -0.15 -14.39 -12.10
C ASP A 219 0.78 -13.22 -12.46
N GLY A 220 1.16 -12.39 -11.48
CA GLY A 220 2.13 -11.32 -11.68
C GLY A 220 1.55 -9.92 -11.70
N VAL A 221 1.95 -9.10 -12.66
CA VAL A 221 1.53 -7.71 -12.76
C VAL A 221 1.44 -7.27 -14.21
N MET A 222 0.43 -6.46 -14.52
CA MET A 222 0.27 -5.77 -15.79
C MET A 222 0.42 -4.27 -15.60
N ALA A 223 0.95 -3.58 -16.61
CA ALA A 223 0.94 -2.12 -16.67
C ALA A 223 0.58 -1.63 -18.06
N ALA A 224 -0.23 -0.57 -18.12
CA ALA A 224 -0.51 0.16 -19.34
C ALA A 224 -0.02 1.60 -19.23
N THR A 225 0.78 2.04 -20.19
CA THR A 225 1.11 3.43 -20.45
C THR A 225 0.29 3.92 -21.65
N PRO A 226 0.31 5.22 -21.98
CA PRO A 226 -0.37 5.69 -23.18
C PRO A 226 0.08 5.02 -24.49
N THR A 227 1.28 4.45 -24.51
CA THR A 227 1.90 3.91 -25.73
C THR A 227 2.26 2.43 -25.66
N GLU A 228 2.35 1.85 -24.45
CA GLU A 228 2.87 0.50 -24.24
C GLU A 228 1.99 -0.29 -23.27
N PHE A 229 2.07 -1.62 -23.37
CA PHE A 229 1.49 -2.54 -22.42
C PHE A 229 2.53 -3.56 -22.00
N LEU A 230 2.75 -3.68 -20.70
CA LEU A 230 3.74 -4.55 -20.11
C LEU A 230 3.02 -5.63 -19.26
N ALA A 231 3.61 -6.82 -19.23
CA ALA A 231 3.19 -7.89 -18.33
C ALA A 231 4.44 -8.59 -17.78
N VAL A 232 4.52 -8.70 -16.46
CA VAL A 232 5.62 -9.37 -15.76
C VAL A 232 5.02 -10.50 -14.94
N ALA A 233 5.47 -11.72 -15.19
CA ALA A 233 5.01 -12.90 -14.47
C ALA A 233 5.46 -12.88 -13.00
N ALA A 234 4.64 -13.42 -12.10
CA ALA A 234 5.03 -13.60 -10.72
C ALA A 234 6.11 -14.69 -10.57
N ARG A 235 6.92 -14.55 -9.52
CA ARG A 235 7.78 -15.64 -9.07
C ARG A 235 6.90 -16.78 -8.52
N LYS A 236 7.14 -18.02 -8.96
CA LYS A 236 6.42 -19.19 -8.45
C LYS A 236 6.85 -19.49 -7.02
N ILE A 237 5.91 -19.42 -6.10
CA ILE A 237 6.09 -19.69 -4.67
C ILE A 237 4.92 -20.50 -4.13
N THR A 238 5.12 -21.09 -2.95
CA THR A 238 4.02 -21.59 -2.12
C THR A 238 3.79 -20.58 -1.00
N PRO A 239 2.72 -19.78 -1.03
CA PRO A 239 2.52 -18.71 -0.05
C PRO A 239 2.20 -19.29 1.35
N VAL A 240 2.76 -18.67 2.37
CA VAL A 240 2.44 -18.89 3.80
C VAL A 240 1.34 -17.90 4.22
N ASP A 241 1.49 -16.63 3.81
CA ASP A 241 0.55 -15.56 4.12
C ASP A 241 0.65 -14.48 3.02
N THR A 242 -0.47 -13.95 2.56
CA THR A 242 -0.50 -12.94 1.49
C THR A 242 -0.74 -11.52 2.01
N VAL A 243 -0.89 -11.36 3.34
CA VAL A 243 -1.11 -10.05 3.96
C VAL A 243 0.09 -9.14 3.72
N GLY A 244 -0.16 -7.91 3.27
CA GLY A 244 0.88 -6.90 3.02
C GLY A 244 1.71 -7.11 1.74
N ALA A 245 1.43 -8.14 0.92
CA ALA A 245 2.14 -8.35 -0.34
C ALA A 245 1.97 -7.17 -1.32
N GLY A 246 0.74 -6.65 -1.44
CA GLY A 246 0.43 -5.46 -2.23
C GLY A 246 1.11 -4.19 -1.71
N ASP A 247 1.19 -4.03 -0.39
CA ASP A 247 1.91 -2.91 0.23
C ASP A 247 3.41 -3.02 -0.01
N THR A 248 3.95 -4.24 0.11
CA THR A 248 5.36 -4.53 -0.22
C THR A 248 5.64 -4.19 -1.69
N PHE A 249 4.76 -4.61 -2.60
CA PHE A 249 4.86 -4.22 -4.02
C PHE A 249 4.90 -2.71 -4.18
N CYS A 250 3.96 -1.97 -3.62
CA CYS A 250 3.87 -0.51 -3.75
C CYS A 250 5.12 0.21 -3.22
N GLY A 251 5.64 -0.18 -2.06
CA GLY A 251 6.85 0.41 -1.48
C GLY A 251 8.10 0.16 -2.33
N TYR A 252 8.29 -1.08 -2.82
CA TYR A 252 9.39 -1.43 -3.72
C TYR A 252 9.26 -0.77 -5.09
N PHE A 253 8.03 -0.63 -5.60
CA PHE A 253 7.75 0.08 -6.84
C PHE A 253 8.15 1.56 -6.74
N ALA A 254 7.69 2.25 -5.70
CA ALA A 254 8.05 3.63 -5.43
C ALA A 254 9.58 3.81 -5.26
N ALA A 255 10.25 2.88 -4.56
CA ALA A 255 11.71 2.89 -4.40
C ALA A 255 12.44 2.74 -5.74
N SER A 256 11.93 1.85 -6.61
CA SER A 256 12.49 1.63 -7.94
C SER A 256 12.33 2.86 -8.83
N LEU A 257 11.16 3.51 -8.81
CA LEU A 257 10.94 4.78 -9.52
C LEU A 257 11.87 5.89 -9.00
N SER A 258 12.02 6.00 -7.67
CA SER A 258 12.91 6.99 -7.05
C SER A 258 14.38 6.80 -7.40
N SER A 259 14.80 5.57 -7.72
CA SER A 259 16.16 5.25 -8.18
C SER A 259 16.34 5.37 -9.70
N GLY A 260 15.28 5.70 -10.45
CA GLY A 260 15.34 5.89 -11.89
C GLY A 260 15.31 4.60 -12.72
N LEU A 261 14.86 3.47 -12.14
CA LEU A 261 14.70 2.22 -12.91
C LEU A 261 13.62 2.38 -13.98
N ALA A 262 13.82 1.73 -15.12
CA ALA A 262 12.79 1.62 -16.15
C ALA A 262 11.54 0.91 -15.61
N LEU A 263 10.36 1.22 -16.17
CA LEU A 263 9.08 0.71 -15.66
C LEU A 263 9.06 -0.81 -15.54
N GLU A 264 9.52 -1.53 -16.56
CA GLU A 264 9.55 -3.00 -16.54
C GLU A 264 10.43 -3.55 -15.41
N GLN A 265 11.60 -2.95 -15.19
CA GLN A 265 12.50 -3.32 -14.09
C GLN A 265 11.88 -3.00 -12.72
N ALA A 266 11.19 -1.86 -12.60
CA ALA A 266 10.50 -1.48 -11.39
C ALA A 266 9.36 -2.47 -11.06
N LEU A 267 8.59 -2.90 -12.07
CA LEU A 267 7.53 -3.91 -11.93
C LEU A 267 8.11 -5.28 -11.51
N ALA A 268 9.20 -5.72 -12.17
CA ALA A 268 9.85 -6.98 -11.85
C ALA A 268 10.38 -7.00 -10.41
N ARG A 269 11.05 -5.92 -9.98
CA ARG A 269 11.58 -5.79 -8.62
C ARG A 269 10.47 -5.75 -7.56
N ALA A 270 9.42 -5.00 -7.81
CA ALA A 270 8.27 -4.90 -6.93
C ALA A 270 7.50 -6.24 -6.85
N GLY A 271 7.31 -6.93 -7.98
CA GLY A 271 6.67 -8.25 -8.04
C GLY A 271 7.47 -9.32 -7.28
N ALA A 272 8.80 -9.33 -7.43
CA ALA A 272 9.67 -10.22 -6.67
C ALA A 272 9.56 -9.96 -5.16
N ALA A 273 9.57 -8.69 -4.75
CA ALA A 273 9.42 -8.30 -3.34
C ALA A 273 8.06 -8.74 -2.76
N GLY A 274 6.96 -8.50 -3.48
CA GLY A 274 5.63 -8.96 -3.09
C GLY A 274 5.55 -10.48 -2.96
N SER A 275 6.15 -11.23 -3.90
CA SER A 275 6.21 -12.68 -3.82
C SER A 275 7.02 -13.17 -2.60
N LEU A 276 8.17 -12.56 -2.30
CA LEU A 276 8.99 -12.93 -1.13
C LEU A 276 8.29 -12.61 0.19
N ALA A 277 7.51 -11.52 0.26
CA ALA A 277 6.71 -11.20 1.43
C ALA A 277 5.71 -12.31 1.75
N CYS A 278 5.14 -12.98 0.74
CA CYS A 278 4.21 -14.10 0.95
C CYS A 278 4.83 -15.35 1.57
N LEU A 279 6.15 -15.44 1.72
CA LEU A 279 6.85 -16.61 2.31
C LEU A 279 6.92 -16.58 3.84
N LYS A 280 6.45 -15.52 4.47
CA LYS A 280 6.47 -15.33 5.93
C LYS A 280 5.11 -14.79 6.41
N PRO A 281 4.72 -15.08 7.66
CA PRO A 281 3.49 -14.55 8.21
C PRO A 281 3.58 -13.05 8.53
N GLY A 282 2.43 -12.36 8.41
CA GLY A 282 2.22 -10.97 8.77
C GLY A 282 2.68 -9.97 7.69
N ALA A 283 2.23 -8.71 7.81
CA ALA A 283 2.53 -7.66 6.84
C ALA A 283 3.96 -7.13 7.00
N GLN A 284 4.21 -6.26 7.98
CA GLN A 284 5.51 -5.60 8.16
C GLN A 284 6.68 -6.56 8.47
N PRO A 285 6.52 -7.60 9.30
CA PRO A 285 7.60 -8.55 9.57
C PRO A 285 8.06 -9.30 8.31
N ALA A 286 7.14 -9.58 7.39
CA ALA A 286 7.38 -10.37 6.18
C ALA A 286 8.09 -9.59 5.06
N ILE A 287 8.08 -8.27 5.08
CA ILE A 287 8.70 -7.44 4.03
C ILE A 287 10.18 -7.80 3.87
N PRO A 288 10.65 -8.21 2.68
CA PRO A 288 12.05 -8.59 2.46
C PRO A 288 12.99 -7.38 2.52
N LEU A 289 14.28 -7.63 2.64
CA LEU A 289 15.32 -6.61 2.44
C LEU A 289 15.72 -6.55 0.96
N ALA A 290 16.28 -5.41 0.52
CA ALA A 290 16.73 -5.21 -0.87
C ALA A 290 17.64 -6.35 -1.36
N LYS A 291 18.62 -6.77 -0.56
CA LYS A 291 19.55 -7.86 -0.91
C LYS A 291 18.85 -9.19 -1.24
N ASP A 292 17.76 -9.50 -0.53
CA ASP A 292 17.02 -10.75 -0.72
C ASP A 292 16.22 -10.69 -2.05
N VAL A 293 15.68 -9.51 -2.38
CA VAL A 293 14.99 -9.26 -3.64
C VAL A 293 15.96 -9.28 -4.83
N ASP A 294 17.10 -8.62 -4.70
CA ASP A 294 18.13 -8.54 -5.74
C ASP A 294 18.71 -9.94 -6.03
N GLN A 295 18.92 -10.76 -5.00
CA GLN A 295 19.31 -12.18 -5.17
C GLN A 295 18.23 -12.98 -5.91
N ALA A 296 16.97 -12.85 -5.51
CA ALA A 296 15.86 -13.55 -6.13
C ALA A 296 15.70 -13.20 -7.63
N LEU A 297 15.98 -11.97 -8.02
CA LEU A 297 15.97 -11.57 -9.44
C LEU A 297 17.09 -12.21 -10.25
N GLN A 298 18.28 -12.42 -9.66
CA GLN A 298 19.40 -13.08 -10.33
C GLN A 298 19.15 -14.57 -10.57
N GLU A 299 18.44 -15.25 -9.67
CA GLU A 299 18.11 -16.67 -9.78
C GLU A 299 17.03 -16.98 -10.85
N THR A 300 16.39 -15.98 -11.41
CA THR A 300 15.29 -16.13 -12.39
C THR A 300 15.82 -16.06 -13.84
N HIS A 301 17.10 -15.81 -14.02
CA HIS A 301 17.85 -15.84 -15.29
C HIS A 301 18.73 -17.09 -15.40
#